data_1c723243ba2b37ae55a248e8cffe0858
#
_entry.id   1c723243ba2b37ae55a248e8cffe0858
#
_cell.length_a   1.000
_cell.length_b   1.000
_cell.length_c   1.000
_cell.angle_alpha   90.00
_cell.angle_beta   90.00
_cell.angle_gamma   90.00
#
_symmetry.space_group_name_H-M   'P 1'
#
loop_
_entity.id
_entity.type
_entity.pdbx_description
1 polymer ?
#
loop_
_entity_poly.entity_id
_entity_poly.type
_entity_poly.pdbx_seq_one_letter_code
_entity_poly.pdbx_strand_id
1 'polypeptide(L)'
;MTAAGPAVPGALLIVGDVVTDVVAVHPEPLAPATDTAARIRTLPGGAGANAACWAALTGPAEVRLLARVGAESARWHERALVDAGVRPRLVIDREEPTGTVVALVGKDAERTFLTDSGAALRLCPADWTPSLLDGVAHLHLSGYLFFADSSRELALVALRAARARGVAVSVDPASAGFLAALGPRRFLDAVAGADVLLPNEDEARLLAGLPEPAGVARAAAQLSRRVPLVVVTRGAAGALVAERGRITAEVTAEPADAVDSTGAGDAFTGGFLAARLAGADPVEAARAGCRTAALAVTRLGGRP
;
A
#
# COMPACT_ATOMS: atom_id res chain seq x y z
N MET A 1 11.10 6.27 -42.39
CA MET A 1 10.66 5.44 -41.23
C MET A 1 10.92 6.28 -39.99
N THR A 2 9.89 6.96 -39.50
CA THR A 2 9.91 7.70 -38.24
C THR A 2 9.93 6.68 -37.10
N ALA A 3 11.00 6.66 -36.32
CA ALA A 3 11.05 5.88 -35.10
C ALA A 3 9.90 6.36 -34.18
N ALA A 4 8.96 5.47 -33.88
CA ALA A 4 7.96 5.75 -32.88
C ALA A 4 8.72 6.03 -31.57
N GLY A 5 8.51 7.24 -31.01
CA GLY A 5 9.03 7.56 -29.68
C GLY A 5 8.53 6.52 -28.65
N PRO A 6 9.22 6.38 -27.52
CA PRO A 6 8.80 5.44 -26.49
C PRO A 6 7.33 5.71 -26.14
N ALA A 7 6.50 4.67 -26.22
CA ALA A 7 5.09 4.79 -25.84
C ALA A 7 5.02 5.28 -24.40
N VAL A 8 4.25 6.35 -24.17
CA VAL A 8 4.02 6.84 -22.80
C VAL A 8 3.36 5.69 -22.00
N PRO A 9 3.94 5.28 -20.85
CA PRO A 9 3.34 4.24 -20.05
C PRO A 9 1.89 4.61 -19.71
N GLY A 10 0.98 3.65 -19.75
CA GLY A 10 -0.39 3.90 -19.27
C GLY A 10 -0.38 4.29 -17.78
N ALA A 11 -1.45 4.96 -17.33
CA ALA A 11 -1.54 5.46 -15.96
C ALA A 11 -1.61 4.32 -14.93
N LEU A 12 -1.13 4.59 -13.71
CA LEU A 12 -1.39 3.82 -12.50
C LEU A 12 -2.63 4.40 -11.80
N LEU A 13 -3.65 3.60 -11.58
CA LEU A 13 -4.75 3.96 -10.68
C LEU A 13 -4.58 3.21 -9.35
N ILE A 14 -4.50 3.94 -8.26
CA ILE A 14 -4.56 3.38 -6.91
C ILE A 14 -5.93 3.70 -6.32
N VAL A 15 -6.57 2.69 -5.73
CA VAL A 15 -7.76 2.85 -4.90
C VAL A 15 -7.36 2.47 -3.48
N GLY A 16 -7.49 3.39 -2.54
CA GLY A 16 -6.99 3.14 -1.19
C GLY A 16 -7.33 4.25 -0.21
N ASP A 17 -6.71 4.14 0.93
CA ASP A 17 -6.92 5.00 2.08
C ASP A 17 -6.05 6.26 2.01
N VAL A 18 -6.60 7.32 2.56
CA VAL A 18 -5.94 8.56 2.96
C VAL A 18 -6.28 8.79 4.42
N VAL A 19 -5.27 8.92 5.27
CA VAL A 19 -5.45 9.17 6.71
C VAL A 19 -4.52 10.28 7.18
N THR A 20 -4.79 10.80 8.36
CA THR A 20 -3.92 11.73 9.08
C THR A 20 -3.09 10.95 10.09
N ASP A 21 -1.77 10.97 9.95
CA ASP A 21 -0.86 10.37 10.92
C ASP A 21 -0.50 11.37 12.01
N VAL A 22 -0.76 11.02 13.27
CA VAL A 22 -0.33 11.77 14.45
C VAL A 22 0.79 10.99 15.11
N VAL A 23 2.03 11.41 14.87
CA VAL A 23 3.22 10.74 15.40
C VAL A 23 3.64 11.39 16.71
N ALA A 24 3.56 10.65 17.82
CA ALA A 24 3.97 11.08 19.14
C ALA A 24 5.24 10.33 19.57
N VAL A 25 6.38 11.02 19.53
CA VAL A 25 7.66 10.48 20.00
C VAL A 25 7.84 10.85 21.47
N HIS A 26 7.95 9.84 22.34
CA HIS A 26 8.10 10.02 23.78
C HIS A 26 9.37 9.31 24.27
N PRO A 27 10.30 10.06 24.92
CA PRO A 27 11.57 9.50 25.40
C PRO A 27 11.41 8.64 26.65
N GLU A 28 10.35 8.88 27.44
CA GLU A 28 10.02 8.15 28.65
C GLU A 28 8.80 7.25 28.44
N PRO A 29 8.67 6.15 29.21
CA PRO A 29 7.46 5.32 29.17
C PRO A 29 6.20 6.16 29.43
N LEU A 30 5.08 5.75 28.81
CA LEU A 30 3.80 6.40 29.08
C LEU A 30 3.44 6.31 30.56
N ALA A 31 3.21 7.45 31.20
CA ALA A 31 2.89 7.54 32.61
C ALA A 31 1.36 7.41 32.82
N PRO A 32 0.87 6.36 33.50
CA PRO A 32 -0.55 6.19 33.78
C PRO A 32 -1.11 7.34 34.64
N ALA A 33 -2.28 7.83 34.25
CA ALA A 33 -3.03 8.84 35.00
C ALA A 33 -2.31 10.21 35.21
N THR A 34 -1.28 10.51 34.41
CA THR A 34 -0.59 11.80 34.41
C THR A 34 -0.03 12.11 33.03
N ASP A 35 0.63 13.27 32.85
CA ASP A 35 1.18 13.72 31.58
C ASP A 35 2.50 13.00 31.24
N THR A 36 2.67 12.65 29.98
CA THR A 36 3.95 12.23 29.42
C THR A 36 4.39 13.25 28.37
N ALA A 37 5.57 13.82 28.53
CA ALA A 37 6.13 14.74 27.55
C ALA A 37 6.43 14.02 26.24
N ALA A 38 5.94 14.56 25.12
CA ALA A 38 6.15 14.00 23.80
C ALA A 38 6.36 15.09 22.75
N ARG A 39 7.05 14.73 21.65
CA ARG A 39 7.07 15.55 20.44
C ARG A 39 6.01 15.01 19.49
N ILE A 40 5.00 15.82 19.18
CA ILE A 40 3.90 15.44 18.34
C ILE A 40 4.00 16.12 16.97
N ARG A 41 3.77 15.38 15.91
CA ARG A 41 3.68 15.87 14.53
C ARG A 41 2.46 15.27 13.86
N THR A 42 1.80 16.09 13.04
CA THR A 42 0.71 15.66 12.17
C THR A 42 1.23 15.62 10.74
N LEU A 43 1.10 14.46 10.11
CA LEU A 43 1.62 14.17 8.76
C LEU A 43 0.49 13.60 7.88
N PRO A 44 0.56 13.81 6.56
CA PRO A 44 -0.35 13.13 5.66
C PRO A 44 0.09 11.66 5.50
N GLY A 45 -0.83 10.73 5.67
CA GLY A 45 -0.61 9.28 5.65
C GLY A 45 -1.64 8.54 4.81
N GLY A 46 -1.74 7.24 5.07
CA GLY A 46 -2.58 6.27 4.37
C GLY A 46 -1.78 5.42 3.38
N ALA A 47 -1.90 4.08 3.48
CA ALA A 47 -1.10 3.15 2.67
C ALA A 47 -1.29 3.38 1.16
N GLY A 48 -2.55 3.53 0.71
CA GLY A 48 -2.84 3.83 -0.69
C GLY A 48 -2.23 5.15 -1.16
N ALA A 49 -2.33 6.19 -0.34
CA ALA A 49 -1.77 7.51 -0.65
C ALA A 49 -0.25 7.52 -0.63
N ASN A 50 0.37 6.83 0.32
CA ASN A 50 1.82 6.69 0.42
C ASN A 50 2.38 5.98 -0.82
N ALA A 51 1.80 4.83 -1.19
CA ALA A 51 2.19 4.09 -2.40
C ALA A 51 2.05 4.95 -3.67
N ALA A 52 0.98 5.77 -3.76
CA ALA A 52 0.78 6.69 -4.87
C ALA A 52 1.89 7.75 -4.96
N CYS A 53 2.24 8.38 -3.84
CA CYS A 53 3.29 9.40 -3.79
C CYS A 53 4.66 8.81 -4.17
N TRP A 54 5.00 7.62 -3.67
CA TRP A 54 6.25 6.94 -4.02
C TRP A 54 6.29 6.50 -5.48
N ALA A 55 5.17 6.01 -6.02
CA ALA A 55 5.09 5.65 -7.44
C ALA A 55 5.26 6.89 -8.35
N ALA A 56 4.66 8.02 -7.98
CA ALA A 56 4.81 9.27 -8.73
C ALA A 56 6.24 9.81 -8.70
N LEU A 57 6.95 9.66 -7.58
CA LEU A 57 8.35 10.07 -7.46
C LEU A 57 9.30 9.20 -8.28
N THR A 58 9.04 7.89 -8.35
CA THR A 58 10.03 6.91 -8.84
C THR A 58 9.80 6.45 -10.28
N GLY A 59 8.66 6.79 -10.88
CA GLY A 59 8.31 6.34 -12.22
C GLY A 59 7.80 7.44 -13.15
N PRO A 60 7.81 7.16 -14.45
CA PRO A 60 7.37 8.12 -15.48
C PRO A 60 5.85 8.09 -15.71
N ALA A 61 5.12 7.13 -15.13
CA ALA A 61 3.69 6.97 -15.35
C ALA A 61 2.88 8.04 -14.60
N GLU A 62 1.75 8.45 -15.18
CA GLU A 62 0.74 9.22 -14.46
C GLU A 62 0.17 8.39 -13.32
N VAL A 63 0.16 8.92 -12.10
CA VAL A 63 -0.40 8.25 -10.92
C VAL A 63 -1.69 8.95 -10.49
N ARG A 64 -2.77 8.17 -10.42
CA ARG A 64 -4.09 8.60 -9.96
C ARG A 64 -4.45 7.89 -8.66
N LEU A 65 -5.13 8.59 -7.76
CA LEU A 65 -5.61 8.03 -6.50
C LEU A 65 -7.10 8.27 -6.37
N LEU A 66 -7.89 7.21 -6.14
CA LEU A 66 -9.26 7.30 -5.65
C LEU A 66 -9.26 7.01 -4.15
N ALA A 67 -9.73 7.95 -3.34
CA ALA A 67 -9.84 7.82 -1.89
C ALA A 67 -11.03 8.61 -1.35
N ARG A 68 -11.45 8.35 -0.11
CA ARG A 68 -12.48 9.11 0.59
C ARG A 68 -11.90 9.74 1.84
N VAL A 69 -12.19 11.01 2.06
CA VAL A 69 -11.67 11.83 3.17
C VAL A 69 -12.79 12.68 3.76
N GLY A 70 -12.66 13.04 5.03
CA GLY A 70 -13.56 13.99 5.66
C GLY A 70 -13.39 15.41 5.11
N ALA A 71 -14.45 16.20 5.19
CA ALA A 71 -14.46 17.58 4.67
C ALA A 71 -13.45 18.50 5.38
N GLU A 72 -13.13 18.20 6.65
CA GLU A 72 -12.29 19.03 7.53
C GLU A 72 -10.83 19.09 7.07
N SER A 73 -10.29 18.03 6.48
CA SER A 73 -8.89 17.93 6.07
C SER A 73 -8.68 17.73 4.56
N ALA A 74 -9.77 17.65 3.78
CA ALA A 74 -9.72 17.34 2.35
C ALA A 74 -8.74 18.19 1.55
N ARG A 75 -8.74 19.52 1.73
CA ARG A 75 -7.85 20.45 1.03
C ARG A 75 -6.37 20.22 1.37
N TRP A 76 -6.09 19.87 2.62
CA TRP A 76 -4.73 19.63 3.07
C TRP A 76 -4.19 18.33 2.42
N HIS A 77 -4.97 17.25 2.44
CA HIS A 77 -4.59 16.01 1.79
C HIS A 77 -4.49 16.14 0.26
N GLU A 78 -5.45 16.83 -0.36
CA GLU A 78 -5.42 17.08 -1.81
C GLU A 78 -4.13 17.79 -2.22
N ARG A 79 -3.80 18.88 -1.50
CA ARG A 79 -2.57 19.64 -1.77
C ARG A 79 -1.33 18.77 -1.60
N ALA A 80 -1.23 18.01 -0.51
CA ALA A 80 -0.07 17.15 -0.26
C ALA A 80 0.10 16.06 -1.36
N LEU A 81 -0.99 15.53 -1.90
CA LEU A 81 -0.97 14.57 -2.99
C LEU A 81 -0.55 15.21 -4.32
N VAL A 82 -1.09 16.40 -4.63
CA VAL A 82 -0.74 17.14 -5.85
C VAL A 82 0.73 17.57 -5.82
N ASP A 83 1.21 18.07 -4.68
CA ASP A 83 2.61 18.47 -4.50
C ASP A 83 3.57 17.27 -4.68
N ALA A 84 3.11 16.05 -4.38
CA ALA A 84 3.84 14.80 -4.62
C ALA A 84 3.68 14.24 -6.06
N GLY A 85 3.00 14.95 -6.98
CA GLY A 85 2.81 14.53 -8.36
C GLY A 85 1.67 13.54 -8.61
N VAL A 86 0.82 13.30 -7.62
CA VAL A 86 -0.36 12.43 -7.74
C VAL A 86 -1.55 13.24 -8.25
N ARG A 87 -2.41 12.64 -9.08
CA ARG A 87 -3.73 13.18 -9.45
C ARG A 87 -4.81 12.57 -8.56
N PRO A 88 -5.20 13.25 -7.46
CA PRO A 88 -6.17 12.71 -6.54
C PRO A 88 -7.60 12.92 -7.05
N ARG A 89 -8.44 11.91 -6.85
CA ARG A 89 -9.90 11.99 -6.87
C ARG A 89 -10.39 11.69 -5.46
N LEU A 90 -10.53 12.73 -4.65
CA LEU A 90 -11.03 12.62 -3.29
C LEU A 90 -12.56 12.73 -3.26
N VAL A 91 -13.20 11.71 -2.72
CA VAL A 91 -14.63 11.73 -2.37
C VAL A 91 -14.73 12.38 -0.98
N ILE A 92 -15.51 13.44 -0.89
CA ILE A 92 -15.62 14.20 0.37
C ILE A 92 -16.77 13.63 1.20
N ASP A 93 -16.43 13.10 2.37
CA ASP A 93 -17.41 12.76 3.40
C ASP A 93 -17.73 13.98 4.26
N ARG A 94 -19.02 14.25 4.47
CA ARG A 94 -19.47 15.37 5.30
C ARG A 94 -19.91 14.97 6.70
N GLU A 95 -20.00 13.68 6.94
CA GLU A 95 -20.50 13.13 8.20
C GLU A 95 -19.36 12.50 9.01
N GLU A 96 -18.41 11.87 8.32
CA GLU A 96 -17.31 11.15 8.94
C GLU A 96 -15.98 11.87 8.69
N PRO A 97 -15.15 12.08 9.72
CA PRO A 97 -13.85 12.71 9.55
C PRO A 97 -12.88 11.81 8.78
N THR A 98 -11.82 12.41 8.27
CA THR A 98 -10.69 11.66 7.72
C THR A 98 -10.11 10.74 8.79
N GLY A 99 -9.81 9.50 8.41
CA GLY A 99 -9.19 8.55 9.32
C GLY A 99 -7.94 9.10 9.98
N THR A 100 -7.69 8.70 11.21
CA THR A 100 -6.53 9.15 11.98
C THR A 100 -5.78 7.94 12.55
N VAL A 101 -4.47 7.93 12.36
CA VAL A 101 -3.57 6.94 12.96
C VAL A 101 -2.68 7.65 13.96
N VAL A 102 -2.78 7.29 15.24
CA VAL A 102 -1.85 7.77 16.25
C VAL A 102 -0.73 6.75 16.40
N ALA A 103 0.49 7.14 16.04
CA ALA A 103 1.69 6.34 16.22
C ALA A 103 2.41 6.80 17.48
N LEU A 104 2.40 5.95 18.50
CA LEU A 104 3.20 6.14 19.72
C LEU A 104 4.57 5.52 19.49
N VAL A 105 5.62 6.33 19.56
CA VAL A 105 7.00 5.90 19.30
C VAL A 105 7.80 6.04 20.59
N GLY A 106 8.16 4.90 21.16
CA GLY A 106 8.95 4.83 22.38
C GLY A 106 10.45 5.01 22.15
N LYS A 107 11.20 5.02 23.25
CA LYS A 107 12.67 5.19 23.31
C LYS A 107 13.41 4.20 22.41
N ASP A 108 12.95 2.95 22.35
CA ASP A 108 13.60 1.87 21.59
C ASP A 108 13.08 1.78 20.14
N ALA A 109 12.47 2.85 19.65
CA ALA A 109 11.81 2.93 18.35
C ALA A 109 10.67 1.91 18.15
N GLU A 110 10.21 1.27 19.24
CA GLU A 110 8.99 0.46 19.20
C GLU A 110 7.79 1.34 18.95
N ARG A 111 6.85 0.82 18.16
CA ARG A 111 5.66 1.55 17.73
C ARG A 111 4.40 0.82 18.11
N THR A 112 3.47 1.60 18.66
CA THR A 112 2.09 1.17 18.85
C THR A 112 1.18 2.08 18.03
N PHE A 113 0.28 1.49 17.26
CA PHE A 113 -0.64 2.23 16.43
C PHE A 113 -2.05 2.14 17.01
N LEU A 114 -2.71 3.30 17.13
CA LEU A 114 -4.14 3.40 17.36
C LEU A 114 -4.75 3.89 16.06
N THR A 115 -5.61 3.07 15.44
CA THR A 115 -6.13 3.33 14.10
C THR A 115 -7.62 3.55 14.15
N ASP A 116 -8.03 4.74 13.73
CA ASP A 116 -9.39 5.06 13.33
C ASP A 116 -9.39 5.30 11.82
N SER A 117 -10.06 4.43 11.09
CA SER A 117 -10.06 4.49 9.61
C SER A 117 -11.01 5.57 9.06
N GLY A 118 -11.94 6.08 9.86
CA GLY A 118 -12.84 7.18 9.50
C GLY A 118 -13.50 7.03 8.13
N ALA A 119 -13.54 8.11 7.38
CA ALA A 119 -14.16 8.18 6.06
C ALA A 119 -13.60 7.17 5.03
N ALA A 120 -12.36 6.70 5.20
CA ALA A 120 -11.74 5.78 4.23
C ALA A 120 -12.52 4.46 4.06
N LEU A 121 -13.12 3.94 5.13
CA LEU A 121 -13.94 2.71 5.09
C LEU A 121 -15.32 2.91 4.46
N ARG A 122 -15.74 4.15 4.21
CA ARG A 122 -17.03 4.50 3.62
C ARG A 122 -16.98 4.65 2.09
N LEU A 123 -15.80 4.44 1.46
CA LEU A 123 -15.73 4.27 0.02
C LEU A 123 -16.72 3.19 -0.40
N CYS A 124 -17.52 3.46 -1.46
CA CYS A 124 -18.58 2.56 -1.88
C CYS A 124 -18.72 2.49 -3.40
N PRO A 125 -19.45 1.51 -3.95
CA PRO A 125 -19.62 1.37 -5.39
C PRO A 125 -20.14 2.63 -6.11
N ALA A 126 -20.88 3.52 -5.44
CA ALA A 126 -21.33 4.77 -6.00
C ALA A 126 -20.20 5.78 -6.28
N ASP A 127 -19.05 5.62 -5.63
CA ASP A 127 -17.85 6.44 -5.83
C ASP A 127 -17.04 5.99 -7.08
N TRP A 128 -17.36 4.81 -7.62
CA TRP A 128 -16.71 4.24 -8.78
C TRP A 128 -17.40 4.63 -10.08
N THR A 129 -16.61 5.00 -11.08
CA THR A 129 -17.08 5.16 -12.45
C THR A 129 -16.15 4.40 -13.41
N PRO A 130 -16.69 3.76 -14.47
CA PRO A 130 -15.85 3.03 -15.43
C PRO A 130 -14.76 3.87 -16.08
N SER A 131 -14.97 5.19 -16.24
CA SER A 131 -13.99 6.13 -16.79
C SER A 131 -12.73 6.32 -15.94
N LEU A 132 -12.74 5.89 -14.68
CA LEU A 132 -11.51 5.86 -13.86
C LEU A 132 -10.42 4.99 -14.47
N LEU A 133 -10.80 3.98 -15.26
CA LEU A 133 -9.85 3.09 -15.94
C LEU A 133 -9.43 3.59 -17.34
N ASP A 134 -9.86 4.78 -17.78
CA ASP A 134 -9.48 5.27 -19.09
C ASP A 134 -8.00 5.63 -19.13
N GLY A 135 -7.24 4.97 -20.02
CA GLY A 135 -5.78 5.10 -20.13
C GLY A 135 -4.99 4.45 -18.99
N VAL A 136 -5.64 3.69 -18.10
CA VAL A 136 -4.98 2.96 -16.99
C VAL A 136 -4.41 1.65 -17.50
N ALA A 137 -3.12 1.41 -17.21
CA ALA A 137 -2.44 0.16 -17.50
C ALA A 137 -2.38 -0.77 -16.27
N HIS A 138 -2.48 -0.22 -15.07
CA HIS A 138 -2.43 -0.99 -13.82
C HIS A 138 -3.36 -0.38 -12.76
N LEU A 139 -4.15 -1.24 -12.11
CA LEU A 139 -4.96 -0.91 -10.94
C LEU A 139 -4.29 -1.51 -9.69
N HIS A 140 -4.06 -0.68 -8.67
CA HIS A 140 -3.65 -1.15 -7.36
C HIS A 140 -4.76 -0.93 -6.33
N LEU A 141 -5.01 -1.94 -5.51
CA LEU A 141 -6.00 -1.91 -4.43
C LEU A 141 -5.29 -2.04 -3.08
N SER A 142 -5.43 -1.04 -2.22
CA SER A 142 -4.99 -1.13 -0.82
C SER A 142 -5.83 -2.16 -0.07
N GLY A 143 -5.18 -3.00 0.72
CA GLY A 143 -5.83 -4.04 1.53
C GLY A 143 -6.83 -3.49 2.54
N TYR A 144 -6.63 -2.26 2.99
CA TYR A 144 -7.57 -1.59 3.90
C TYR A 144 -8.98 -1.50 3.34
N LEU A 145 -9.17 -1.49 2.01
CA LEU A 145 -10.49 -1.52 1.38
C LEU A 145 -11.30 -2.78 1.72
N PHE A 146 -10.62 -3.89 2.03
CA PHE A 146 -11.30 -5.17 2.22
C PHE A 146 -11.86 -5.37 3.64
N PHE A 147 -11.55 -4.49 4.57
CA PHE A 147 -11.89 -4.67 5.99
C PHE A 147 -13.27 -4.12 6.39
N ALA A 148 -13.91 -3.32 5.54
CA ALA A 148 -15.31 -2.93 5.68
C ALA A 148 -16.14 -3.41 4.49
N ASP A 149 -17.44 -3.65 4.70
CA ASP A 149 -18.31 -4.19 3.66
C ASP A 149 -18.44 -3.23 2.46
N SER A 150 -18.65 -1.95 2.73
CA SER A 150 -18.83 -0.91 1.70
C SER A 150 -17.60 -0.76 0.80
N SER A 151 -16.42 -0.56 1.39
CA SER A 151 -15.18 -0.40 0.62
C SER A 151 -14.74 -1.69 -0.06
N ARG A 152 -15.03 -2.85 0.54
CA ARG A 152 -14.81 -4.14 -0.11
C ARG A 152 -15.68 -4.33 -1.35
N GLU A 153 -16.95 -3.92 -1.32
CA GLU A 153 -17.81 -3.97 -2.50
C GLU A 153 -17.26 -3.11 -3.64
N LEU A 154 -16.78 -1.91 -3.33
CA LEU A 154 -16.11 -1.06 -4.33
C LEU A 154 -14.86 -1.74 -4.87
N ALA A 155 -13.99 -2.31 -4.01
CA ALA A 155 -12.78 -3.00 -4.45
C ALA A 155 -13.11 -4.16 -5.41
N LEU A 156 -14.16 -4.94 -5.13
CA LEU A 156 -14.64 -6.01 -5.99
C LEU A 156 -15.20 -5.49 -7.33
N VAL A 157 -15.90 -4.34 -7.33
CA VAL A 157 -16.35 -3.69 -8.57
C VAL A 157 -15.16 -3.24 -9.40
N ALA A 158 -14.19 -2.57 -8.80
CA ALA A 158 -12.99 -2.08 -9.45
C ALA A 158 -12.16 -3.24 -10.05
N LEU A 159 -11.94 -4.31 -9.30
CA LEU A 159 -11.22 -5.50 -9.74
C LEU A 159 -11.90 -6.14 -10.96
N ARG A 160 -13.22 -6.35 -10.91
CA ARG A 160 -13.98 -6.90 -12.05
C ARG A 160 -13.91 -5.99 -13.27
N ALA A 161 -14.03 -4.68 -13.08
CA ALA A 161 -13.99 -3.71 -14.18
C ALA A 161 -12.60 -3.67 -14.85
N ALA A 162 -11.51 -3.71 -14.04
CA ALA A 162 -10.14 -3.77 -14.55
C ALA A 162 -9.91 -5.04 -15.37
N ARG A 163 -10.29 -6.20 -14.85
CA ARG A 163 -10.18 -7.47 -15.57
C ARG A 163 -10.94 -7.49 -16.90
N ALA A 164 -12.16 -6.97 -16.90
CA ALA A 164 -12.97 -6.89 -18.13
C ALA A 164 -12.30 -6.03 -19.21
N ARG A 165 -11.40 -5.13 -18.85
CA ARG A 165 -10.64 -4.26 -19.76
C ARG A 165 -9.21 -4.75 -20.01
N GLY A 166 -8.80 -5.90 -19.43
CA GLY A 166 -7.42 -6.41 -19.52
C GLY A 166 -6.39 -5.55 -18.77
N VAL A 167 -6.84 -4.74 -17.80
CA VAL A 167 -5.97 -3.95 -16.92
C VAL A 167 -5.45 -4.85 -15.82
N ALA A 168 -4.12 -4.90 -15.63
CA ALA A 168 -3.50 -5.68 -14.56
C ALA A 168 -3.88 -5.15 -13.18
N VAL A 169 -4.06 -6.06 -12.21
CA VAL A 169 -4.47 -5.72 -10.85
C VAL A 169 -3.46 -6.22 -9.82
N SER A 170 -3.04 -5.34 -8.91
CA SER A 170 -2.26 -5.70 -7.73
C SER A 170 -3.00 -5.38 -6.44
N VAL A 171 -2.69 -6.13 -5.39
CA VAL A 171 -3.22 -5.93 -4.03
C VAL A 171 -2.07 -6.01 -3.03
N ASP A 172 -2.03 -5.04 -2.11
CA ASP A 172 -1.24 -5.11 -0.88
C ASP A 172 -2.20 -5.49 0.27
N PRO A 173 -1.93 -6.55 1.06
CA PRO A 173 -2.84 -6.97 2.13
C PRO A 173 -2.95 -6.01 3.30
N ALA A 174 -2.01 -5.08 3.47
CA ALA A 174 -1.95 -3.96 4.39
C ALA A 174 -1.65 -4.29 5.88
N SER A 175 -2.34 -5.23 6.52
CA SER A 175 -2.20 -5.44 7.97
C SER A 175 -2.58 -6.85 8.41
N ALA A 176 -1.63 -7.55 9.03
CA ALA A 176 -1.84 -8.90 9.55
C ALA A 176 -2.97 -8.94 10.61
N GLY A 177 -3.09 -7.90 11.46
CA GLY A 177 -4.15 -7.83 12.48
C GLY A 177 -5.54 -7.74 11.87
N PHE A 178 -5.75 -6.88 10.88
CA PHE A 178 -7.02 -6.77 10.17
C PHE A 178 -7.33 -8.00 9.31
N LEU A 179 -6.29 -8.60 8.68
CA LEU A 179 -6.43 -9.86 7.95
C LEU A 179 -6.88 -11.01 8.85
N ALA A 180 -6.34 -11.11 10.05
CA ALA A 180 -6.75 -12.12 11.04
C ALA A 180 -8.20 -11.94 11.43
N ALA A 181 -8.66 -10.70 11.66
CA ALA A 181 -10.04 -10.38 12.00
C ALA A 181 -11.02 -10.66 10.86
N LEU A 182 -10.66 -10.32 9.60
CA LEU A 182 -11.47 -10.61 8.42
C LEU A 182 -11.54 -12.12 8.12
N GLY A 183 -10.44 -12.82 8.37
CA GLY A 183 -10.19 -14.19 7.99
C GLY A 183 -9.43 -14.33 6.67
N PRO A 184 -8.27 -15.03 6.68
CA PRO A 184 -7.37 -15.16 5.51
C PRO A 184 -8.05 -15.72 4.26
N ARG A 185 -8.94 -16.70 4.43
CA ARG A 185 -9.69 -17.29 3.30
C ARG A 185 -10.62 -16.28 2.65
N ARG A 186 -11.36 -15.52 3.44
CA ARG A 186 -12.29 -14.49 2.94
C ARG A 186 -11.54 -13.41 2.15
N PHE A 187 -10.36 -13.01 2.64
CA PHE A 187 -9.51 -12.08 1.90
C PHE A 187 -9.04 -12.67 0.57
N LEU A 188 -8.47 -13.89 0.57
CA LEU A 188 -7.99 -14.55 -0.65
C LEU A 188 -9.09 -14.78 -1.69
N ASP A 189 -10.32 -15.06 -1.24
CA ASP A 189 -11.46 -15.20 -2.12
C ASP A 189 -11.89 -13.84 -2.71
N ALA A 190 -11.79 -12.76 -1.93
CA ALA A 190 -12.10 -11.40 -2.39
C ALA A 190 -11.08 -10.88 -3.42
N VAL A 191 -9.80 -11.24 -3.30
CA VAL A 191 -8.75 -10.83 -4.24
C VAL A 191 -8.54 -11.84 -5.37
N ALA A 192 -9.41 -12.84 -5.48
CA ALA A 192 -9.34 -13.81 -6.56
C ALA A 192 -9.40 -13.13 -7.93
N GLY A 193 -8.35 -13.34 -8.74
CA GLY A 193 -8.19 -12.69 -10.04
C GLY A 193 -7.35 -11.43 -10.04
N ALA A 194 -6.71 -11.06 -8.93
CA ALA A 194 -5.56 -10.18 -8.95
C ALA A 194 -4.36 -10.87 -9.63
N ASP A 195 -3.52 -10.08 -10.28
CA ASP A 195 -2.32 -10.56 -10.97
C ASP A 195 -1.10 -10.57 -10.04
N VAL A 196 -1.07 -9.64 -9.07
CA VAL A 196 0.04 -9.45 -8.14
C VAL A 196 -0.47 -9.31 -6.71
N LEU A 197 0.19 -9.98 -5.77
CA LEU A 197 -0.01 -9.84 -4.33
C LEU A 197 1.31 -9.41 -3.68
N LEU A 198 1.27 -8.37 -2.84
CA LEU A 198 2.44 -7.71 -2.25
C LEU A 198 2.42 -7.79 -0.71
N PRO A 199 2.42 -8.96 -0.09
CA PRO A 199 2.38 -9.09 1.36
C PRO A 199 3.76 -8.87 2.00
N ASN A 200 3.77 -8.55 3.30
CA ASN A 200 4.95 -8.78 4.14
C ASN A 200 5.03 -10.24 4.62
N GLU A 201 6.09 -10.59 5.38
CA GLU A 201 6.27 -11.97 5.87
C GLU A 201 5.12 -12.47 6.73
N ASP A 202 4.62 -11.65 7.66
CA ASP A 202 3.58 -12.05 8.60
C ASP A 202 2.24 -12.24 7.87
N GLU A 203 1.93 -11.33 6.98
CA GLU A 203 0.76 -11.41 6.12
C GLU A 203 0.82 -12.64 5.19
N ALA A 204 2.00 -12.92 4.60
CA ALA A 204 2.18 -14.07 3.74
C ALA A 204 1.97 -15.39 4.50
N ARG A 205 2.53 -15.53 5.72
CA ARG A 205 2.33 -16.71 6.56
C ARG A 205 0.88 -16.88 6.97
N LEU A 206 0.22 -15.79 7.39
CA LEU A 206 -1.16 -15.76 7.78
C LEU A 206 -2.08 -16.17 6.62
N LEU A 207 -1.90 -15.58 5.44
CA LEU A 207 -2.68 -15.87 4.24
C LEU A 207 -2.47 -17.30 3.75
N ALA A 208 -1.26 -17.85 3.89
CA ALA A 208 -0.97 -19.23 3.54
C ALA A 208 -1.50 -20.24 4.57
N GLY A 209 -1.95 -19.78 5.75
CA GLY A 209 -2.40 -20.65 6.84
C GLY A 209 -1.29 -21.52 7.40
N LEU A 210 -0.05 -21.02 7.40
CA LEU A 210 1.12 -21.76 7.87
C LEU A 210 1.44 -21.38 9.32
N PRO A 211 1.61 -22.36 10.22
CA PRO A 211 2.04 -22.09 11.59
C PRO A 211 3.51 -21.66 11.63
N GLU A 212 3.88 -20.95 12.68
CA GLU A 212 5.28 -20.75 13.05
C GLU A 212 5.95 -22.10 13.36
N PRO A 213 7.24 -22.35 12.95
CA PRO A 213 8.13 -21.47 12.20
C PRO A 213 8.18 -21.81 10.69
N ALA A 214 7.05 -22.00 10.04
CA ALA A 214 7.05 -22.30 8.62
C ALA A 214 7.71 -21.16 7.81
N GLY A 215 8.67 -21.52 6.97
CA GLY A 215 9.44 -20.56 6.21
C GLY A 215 8.61 -19.73 5.24
N VAL A 216 8.88 -18.44 5.17
CA VAL A 216 8.20 -17.47 4.29
C VAL A 216 8.24 -17.88 2.81
N ALA A 217 9.32 -18.54 2.37
CA ALA A 217 9.44 -19.08 1.01
C ALA A 217 8.33 -20.09 0.68
N ARG A 218 7.95 -20.94 1.65
CA ARG A 218 6.83 -21.88 1.50
C ARG A 218 5.49 -21.13 1.39
N ALA A 219 5.31 -20.08 2.18
CA ALA A 219 4.12 -19.24 2.11
C ALA A 219 4.00 -18.55 0.75
N ALA A 220 5.07 -17.90 0.29
CA ALA A 220 5.12 -17.23 -1.01
C ALA A 220 4.83 -18.21 -2.17
N ALA A 221 5.47 -19.37 -2.18
CA ALA A 221 5.23 -20.40 -3.18
C ALA A 221 3.78 -20.93 -3.17
N GLN A 222 3.19 -21.12 -1.97
CA GLN A 222 1.80 -21.55 -1.84
C GLN A 222 0.82 -20.49 -2.37
N LEU A 223 1.01 -19.23 -2.02
CA LEU A 223 0.17 -18.10 -2.47
C LEU A 223 0.28 -17.90 -3.98
N SER A 224 1.48 -18.08 -4.56
CA SER A 224 1.68 -17.92 -6.00
C SER A 224 1.06 -19.02 -6.87
N ARG A 225 0.40 -20.01 -6.27
CA ARG A 225 -0.53 -20.92 -6.96
C ARG A 225 -1.93 -20.33 -7.14
N ARG A 226 -2.28 -19.31 -6.35
CA ARG A 226 -3.58 -18.64 -6.39
C ARG A 226 -3.51 -17.29 -7.11
N VAL A 227 -2.43 -16.54 -6.89
CA VAL A 227 -2.16 -15.25 -7.54
C VAL A 227 -0.91 -15.43 -8.39
N PRO A 228 -0.91 -15.08 -9.68
CA PRO A 228 0.19 -15.38 -10.62
C PRO A 228 1.58 -14.93 -10.14
N LEU A 229 1.66 -13.74 -9.52
CA LEU A 229 2.88 -13.18 -8.97
C LEU A 229 2.66 -12.79 -7.51
N VAL A 230 3.55 -13.26 -6.64
CA VAL A 230 3.59 -12.88 -5.21
C VAL A 230 4.97 -12.34 -4.90
N VAL A 231 5.05 -11.14 -4.34
CA VAL A 231 6.31 -10.54 -3.91
C VAL A 231 6.21 -10.24 -2.42
N VAL A 232 6.94 -11.01 -1.62
CA VAL A 232 6.91 -10.90 -0.16
C VAL A 232 8.03 -10.00 0.31
N THR A 233 7.70 -8.90 0.98
CA THR A 233 8.68 -8.01 1.61
C THR A 233 9.16 -8.58 2.94
N ARG A 234 10.47 -8.44 3.24
CA ARG A 234 11.15 -9.05 4.38
C ARG A 234 11.99 -8.03 5.17
N GLY A 235 11.59 -6.78 5.15
CA GLY A 235 12.32 -5.69 5.78
C GLY A 235 13.78 -5.63 5.32
N ALA A 236 14.72 -5.64 6.26
CA ALA A 236 16.15 -5.62 5.96
C ALA A 236 16.67 -6.87 5.21
N ALA A 237 15.89 -7.95 5.16
CA ALA A 237 16.23 -9.13 4.35
C ALA A 237 15.78 -9.01 2.88
N GLY A 238 15.15 -7.91 2.49
CA GLY A 238 14.77 -7.65 1.10
C GLY A 238 13.42 -8.22 0.70
N ALA A 239 13.33 -8.96 -0.40
CA ALA A 239 12.08 -9.48 -0.90
C ALA A 239 12.24 -10.88 -1.55
N LEU A 240 11.16 -11.68 -1.52
CA LEU A 240 11.03 -12.92 -2.27
C LEU A 240 10.06 -12.73 -3.42
N VAL A 241 10.44 -13.18 -4.60
CA VAL A 241 9.57 -13.22 -5.78
C VAL A 241 9.14 -14.67 -6.02
N ALA A 242 7.85 -14.90 -6.11
CA ALA A 242 7.27 -16.22 -6.33
C ALA A 242 6.25 -16.20 -7.45
N GLU A 243 6.36 -17.15 -8.37
CA GLU A 243 5.45 -17.32 -9.50
C GLU A 243 5.06 -18.79 -9.65
N ARG A 244 3.79 -19.05 -9.90
CA ARG A 244 3.26 -20.39 -10.24
C ARG A 244 3.70 -21.50 -9.28
N GLY A 245 3.74 -21.20 -7.98
CA GLY A 245 4.08 -22.15 -6.93
C GLY A 245 5.57 -22.34 -6.68
N ARG A 246 6.45 -21.47 -7.20
CA ARG A 246 7.91 -21.53 -7.05
C ARG A 246 8.49 -20.17 -6.68
N ILE A 247 9.56 -20.19 -5.89
CA ILE A 247 10.40 -18.99 -5.72
C ILE A 247 11.25 -18.83 -6.98
N THR A 248 11.14 -17.69 -7.63
CA THR A 248 11.89 -17.33 -8.84
C THR A 248 13.10 -16.48 -8.55
N ALA A 249 13.06 -15.67 -7.47
CA ALA A 249 14.20 -14.89 -7.03
C ALA A 249 14.11 -14.53 -5.54
N GLU A 250 15.28 -14.27 -4.98
CA GLU A 250 15.49 -13.58 -3.71
C GLU A 250 16.24 -12.28 -4.00
N VAL A 251 15.66 -11.16 -3.56
CA VAL A 251 16.21 -9.81 -3.78
C VAL A 251 16.69 -9.27 -2.46
N THR A 252 17.97 -8.90 -2.38
CA THR A 252 18.57 -8.31 -1.18
C THR A 252 18.10 -6.86 -1.02
N ALA A 253 17.87 -6.43 0.22
CA ALA A 253 17.58 -5.05 0.53
C ALA A 253 18.83 -4.17 0.29
N GLU A 254 18.60 -2.91 -0.06
CA GLU A 254 19.66 -1.90 -0.05
C GLU A 254 19.94 -1.48 1.41
N PRO A 255 21.21 -1.35 1.80
CA PRO A 255 21.56 -0.83 3.12
C PRO A 255 21.04 0.59 3.32
N ALA A 256 20.47 0.87 4.50
CA ALA A 256 19.99 2.20 4.84
C ALA A 256 20.11 2.45 6.34
N ASP A 257 20.42 3.68 6.72
CA ASP A 257 20.37 4.13 8.12
C ASP A 257 18.91 4.49 8.45
N ALA A 258 18.19 3.54 9.01
CA ALA A 258 16.76 3.68 9.27
C ALA A 258 16.48 4.69 10.38
N VAL A 259 15.72 5.72 10.06
CA VAL A 259 15.16 6.72 10.97
C VAL A 259 13.73 6.36 11.34
N ASP A 260 12.94 5.94 10.34
CA ASP A 260 11.52 5.64 10.48
C ASP A 260 11.11 4.57 9.46
N SER A 261 10.60 3.43 9.92
CA SER A 261 10.13 2.36 9.03
C SER A 261 8.66 2.49 8.59
N THR A 262 7.99 3.59 9.00
CA THR A 262 6.60 3.86 8.58
C THR A 262 6.53 4.02 7.07
N GLY A 263 5.58 3.32 6.45
CA GLY A 263 5.38 3.40 5.01
C GLY A 263 6.45 2.74 4.14
N ALA A 264 7.41 1.99 4.72
CA ALA A 264 8.42 1.27 3.93
C ALA A 264 7.79 0.24 2.97
N GLY A 265 6.72 -0.45 3.39
CA GLY A 265 5.93 -1.34 2.54
C GLY A 265 5.24 -0.58 1.40
N ASP A 266 4.63 0.58 1.72
CA ASP A 266 3.98 1.44 0.73
C ASP A 266 5.00 1.97 -0.30
N ALA A 267 6.18 2.35 0.16
CA ALA A 267 7.28 2.78 -0.68
C ALA A 267 7.79 1.65 -1.58
N PHE A 268 7.92 0.44 -1.04
CA PHE A 268 8.23 -0.75 -1.85
C PHE A 268 7.17 -0.94 -2.93
N THR A 269 5.90 -0.93 -2.56
CA THR A 269 4.77 -1.09 -3.48
C THR A 269 4.78 -0.01 -4.56
N GLY A 270 4.97 1.27 -4.21
CA GLY A 270 5.08 2.38 -5.16
C GLY A 270 6.22 2.19 -6.15
N GLY A 271 7.43 1.91 -5.67
CA GLY A 271 8.62 1.69 -6.50
C GLY A 271 8.51 0.45 -7.39
N PHE A 272 7.95 -0.64 -6.87
CA PHE A 272 7.67 -1.85 -7.61
C PHE A 272 6.70 -1.59 -8.78
N LEU A 273 5.57 -0.96 -8.52
CA LEU A 273 4.55 -0.67 -9.53
C LEU A 273 5.05 0.30 -10.60
N ALA A 274 5.80 1.33 -10.20
CA ALA A 274 6.41 2.27 -11.12
C ALA A 274 7.39 1.58 -12.10
N ALA A 275 8.24 0.68 -11.58
CA ALA A 275 9.16 -0.09 -12.40
C ALA A 275 8.42 -1.08 -13.32
N ARG A 276 7.36 -1.76 -12.85
CA ARG A 276 6.52 -2.63 -13.67
C ARG A 276 5.89 -1.89 -14.84
N LEU A 277 5.37 -0.69 -14.60
CA LEU A 277 4.81 0.17 -15.65
C LEU A 277 5.85 0.68 -16.65
N ALA A 278 7.10 0.82 -16.21
CA ALA A 278 8.23 1.13 -17.09
C ALA A 278 8.74 -0.09 -17.88
N GLY A 279 8.14 -1.28 -17.70
CA GLY A 279 8.48 -2.51 -18.44
C GLY A 279 9.48 -3.42 -17.75
N ALA A 280 9.88 -3.15 -16.50
CA ALA A 280 10.77 -4.02 -15.74
C ALA A 280 10.13 -5.40 -15.51
N ASP A 281 10.94 -6.46 -15.50
CA ASP A 281 10.48 -7.78 -15.08
C ASP A 281 10.18 -7.81 -13.56
N PRO A 282 9.54 -8.87 -13.02
CA PRO A 282 9.18 -8.93 -11.60
C PRO A 282 10.38 -8.80 -10.64
N VAL A 283 11.55 -9.32 -11.01
CA VAL A 283 12.75 -9.29 -10.17
C VAL A 283 13.37 -7.89 -10.15
N GLU A 284 13.47 -7.27 -11.31
CA GLU A 284 13.96 -5.88 -11.42
C GLU A 284 13.03 -4.90 -10.73
N ALA A 285 11.71 -5.11 -10.84
CA ALA A 285 10.72 -4.31 -10.13
C ALA A 285 10.83 -4.50 -8.60
N ALA A 286 11.06 -5.71 -8.11
CA ALA A 286 11.30 -5.95 -6.69
C ALA A 286 12.58 -5.26 -6.20
N ARG A 287 13.65 -5.23 -7.01
CA ARG A 287 14.86 -4.42 -6.70
C ARG A 287 14.55 -2.93 -6.63
N ALA A 288 13.74 -2.41 -7.56
CA ALA A 288 13.30 -1.02 -7.51
C ALA A 288 12.48 -0.72 -6.25
N GLY A 289 11.55 -1.64 -5.87
CA GLY A 289 10.83 -1.56 -4.60
C GLY A 289 11.76 -1.54 -3.39
N CYS A 290 12.76 -2.42 -3.32
CA CYS A 290 13.76 -2.41 -2.24
C CYS A 290 14.51 -1.08 -2.14
N ARG A 291 14.97 -0.51 -3.27
CA ARG A 291 15.62 0.81 -3.28
C ARG A 291 14.71 1.92 -2.79
N THR A 292 13.45 1.90 -3.20
CA THR A 292 12.47 2.91 -2.78
C THR A 292 12.16 2.79 -1.28
N ALA A 293 12.01 1.56 -0.76
CA ALA A 293 11.83 1.30 0.65
C ALA A 293 13.06 1.74 1.49
N ALA A 294 14.28 1.47 1.00
CA ALA A 294 15.51 1.94 1.63
C ALA A 294 15.59 3.46 1.71
N LEU A 295 15.15 4.17 0.67
CA LEU A 295 15.05 5.63 0.69
C LEU A 295 13.98 6.11 1.68
N ALA A 296 12.84 5.44 1.75
CA ALA A 296 11.74 5.81 2.64
C ALA A 296 12.16 5.75 4.11
N VAL A 297 12.84 4.70 4.54
CA VAL A 297 13.21 4.52 5.95
C VAL A 297 14.22 5.55 6.47
N THR A 298 14.87 6.33 5.62
CA THR A 298 15.77 7.43 6.02
C THR A 298 15.02 8.72 6.38
N ARG A 299 13.70 8.74 6.31
CA ARG A 299 12.84 9.92 6.51
C ARG A 299 11.78 9.65 7.56
N LEU A 300 11.20 10.72 8.11
CA LEU A 300 10.03 10.61 9.00
C LEU A 300 8.74 10.60 8.19
N GLY A 301 7.84 9.67 8.51
CA GLY A 301 6.53 9.54 7.88
C GLY A 301 6.54 8.64 6.64
N GLY A 302 5.34 8.29 6.14
CA GLY A 302 5.18 7.33 5.06
C GLY A 302 5.36 7.87 3.64
N ARG A 303 5.47 9.20 3.44
CA ARG A 303 5.56 9.83 2.11
C ARG A 303 6.96 10.34 1.80
N PRO A 304 7.31 10.52 0.50
CA PRO A 304 8.59 11.06 0.07
C PRO A 304 8.84 12.50 0.49
#